data_e4dbc35b2573ecfbf333c173dd7b6722
#
_entry.id   e4dbc35b2573ecfbf333c173dd7b6722
#
_cell.length_a   1.000
_cell.length_b   1.000
_cell.length_c   1.000
_cell.angle_alpha   90.00
_cell.angle_beta   90.00
_cell.angle_gamma   90.00
#
_symmetry.space_group_name_H-M   'P 1'
#
loop_
_entity.id
_entity.type
_entity.pdbx_description
1 polymer ?
#
loop_
_entity_poly.entity_id
_entity_poly.type
_entity_poly.pdbx_seq_one_letter_code
_entity_poly.pdbx_strand_id
1 'polypeptide(L)'
;MKSLVIGHLFPDYLNIYADRGNIAVLAARAAWRGYELEVQALGAGVEIRPGAHDLYYVGGGQDREQALIAPELARLGPALHEAFEAGATFLAVCGGYQLLGRYYRDQSGEELPGVGLLPLYTVAGTHRMIGDVLLECELEPGRTQTLAGFENHAGRTILDAGAKPLGRVVAGFGNDGESGYEGCRVGRAIGTYLHGPLLPRNPWLADWLLAQAIAHRTGELPIFEPLPDELEQQAHTVSAQRAESRGGRF
;
A
#
# COMPACT_ATOMS: atom_id res chain seq x y z
N MET A 1 -1.75 13.18 -24.93
CA MET A 1 -1.23 12.10 -24.05
C MET A 1 -2.38 11.62 -23.21
N LYS A 2 -2.47 10.33 -22.89
CA LYS A 2 -3.45 9.81 -21.93
C LYS A 2 -2.98 10.20 -20.52
N SER A 3 -3.83 10.85 -19.74
CA SER A 3 -3.48 11.34 -18.39
C SER A 3 -4.10 10.43 -17.33
N LEU A 4 -3.33 10.10 -16.30
CA LEU A 4 -3.75 9.42 -15.08
C LEU A 4 -3.66 10.40 -13.92
N VAL A 5 -4.53 10.24 -12.92
CA VAL A 5 -4.55 11.09 -11.73
C VAL A 5 -4.38 10.23 -10.48
N ILE A 6 -3.35 10.55 -9.68
CA ILE A 6 -3.17 9.97 -8.34
C ILE A 6 -3.67 10.96 -7.29
N GLY A 7 -4.59 10.51 -6.43
CA GLY A 7 -4.95 11.18 -5.19
C GLY A 7 -3.98 10.77 -4.07
N HIS A 8 -3.09 11.67 -3.66
CA HIS A 8 -2.17 11.44 -2.55
C HIS A 8 -2.80 11.95 -1.25
N LEU A 9 -3.29 11.03 -0.42
CA LEU A 9 -3.99 11.33 0.81
C LEU A 9 -3.02 11.75 1.92
N PHE A 10 -3.24 12.92 2.49
CA PHE A 10 -2.50 13.49 3.62
C PHE A 10 -0.97 13.46 3.47
N PRO A 11 -0.38 13.93 2.33
CA PRO A 11 1.05 13.80 2.05
C PRO A 11 1.97 14.52 3.05
N ASP A 12 1.45 15.49 3.79
CA ASP A 12 2.22 16.25 4.79
C ASP A 12 2.34 15.52 6.13
N TYR A 13 1.48 14.53 6.37
CA TYR A 13 1.42 13.75 7.61
C TYR A 13 1.83 12.30 7.40
N LEU A 14 1.44 11.70 6.27
CA LEU A 14 1.67 10.29 5.95
C LEU A 14 2.74 10.14 4.87
N ASN A 15 4.01 10.32 5.23
CA ASN A 15 5.12 10.30 4.29
C ASN A 15 6.46 9.97 4.97
N ILE A 16 6.50 8.91 5.77
CA ILE A 16 7.73 8.42 6.40
C ILE A 16 8.47 7.45 5.47
N TYR A 17 9.76 7.19 5.77
CA TYR A 17 10.62 6.22 5.07
C TYR A 17 10.70 6.40 3.55
N ALA A 18 10.67 7.66 3.08
CA ALA A 18 10.73 8.02 1.66
C ALA A 18 9.57 7.44 0.80
N ASP A 19 8.38 7.30 1.38
CA ASP A 19 7.19 6.74 0.70
C ASP A 19 6.81 7.50 -0.58
N ARG A 20 7.20 8.78 -0.72
CA ARG A 20 7.11 9.52 -2.00
C ARG A 20 7.86 8.86 -3.16
N GLY A 21 8.84 8.01 -2.86
CA GLY A 21 9.53 7.19 -3.86
C GLY A 21 8.59 6.24 -4.59
N ASN A 22 7.51 5.79 -3.96
CA ASN A 22 6.48 4.98 -4.62
C ASN A 22 5.78 5.78 -5.73
N ILE A 23 5.40 7.03 -5.44
CA ILE A 23 4.78 7.92 -6.42
C ILE A 23 5.76 8.26 -7.56
N ALA A 24 7.03 8.53 -7.22
CA ALA A 24 8.06 8.82 -8.23
C ALA A 24 8.25 7.65 -9.21
N VAL A 25 8.25 6.40 -8.71
CA VAL A 25 8.32 5.20 -9.56
C VAL A 25 7.08 5.08 -10.44
N LEU A 26 5.87 5.27 -9.89
CA LEU A 26 4.65 5.24 -10.69
C LEU A 26 4.67 6.30 -11.79
N ALA A 27 5.13 7.53 -11.48
CA ALA A 27 5.23 8.60 -12.45
C ALA A 27 6.25 8.29 -13.57
N ALA A 28 7.43 7.80 -13.21
CA ALA A 28 8.46 7.44 -14.18
C ALA A 28 7.98 6.29 -15.09
N ARG A 29 7.42 5.23 -14.50
CA ARG A 29 6.95 4.06 -15.27
C ARG A 29 5.75 4.41 -16.16
N ALA A 30 4.84 5.29 -15.71
CA ALA A 30 3.75 5.82 -16.53
C ALA A 30 4.32 6.60 -17.75
N ALA A 31 5.28 7.50 -17.50
CA ALA A 31 5.91 8.29 -18.56
C ALA A 31 6.62 7.42 -19.60
N TRP A 32 7.36 6.38 -19.19
CA TRP A 32 8.01 5.42 -20.09
C TRP A 32 7.01 4.65 -20.97
N ARG A 33 5.73 4.58 -20.56
CA ARG A 33 4.63 3.97 -21.30
C ARG A 33 3.74 4.97 -22.04
N GLY A 34 4.17 6.26 -22.11
CA GLY A 34 3.46 7.31 -22.83
C GLY A 34 2.22 7.87 -22.11
N TYR A 35 2.12 7.67 -20.80
CA TYR A 35 1.09 8.27 -19.96
C TYR A 35 1.68 9.45 -19.18
N GLU A 36 0.91 10.54 -19.08
CA GLU A 36 1.18 11.60 -18.12
C GLU A 36 0.51 11.24 -16.78
N LEU A 37 1.21 11.47 -15.67
CA LEU A 37 0.69 11.19 -14.35
C LEU A 37 0.65 12.47 -13.53
N GLU A 38 -0.56 12.92 -13.20
CA GLU A 38 -0.80 14.04 -12.31
C GLU A 38 -0.93 13.52 -10.87
N VAL A 39 -0.30 14.21 -9.91
CA VAL A 39 -0.41 13.88 -8.48
C VAL A 39 -1.11 15.04 -7.77
N GLN A 40 -2.29 14.76 -7.23
CA GLN A 40 -3.09 15.72 -6.47
C GLN A 40 -2.96 15.43 -4.97
N ALA A 41 -2.50 16.41 -4.19
CA ALA A 41 -2.48 16.33 -2.74
C ALA A 41 -3.91 16.49 -2.19
N LEU A 42 -4.36 15.51 -1.41
CA LEU A 42 -5.69 15.47 -0.81
C LEU A 42 -5.54 15.56 0.72
N GLY A 43 -5.60 16.78 1.24
CA GLY A 43 -5.51 17.09 2.68
C GLY A 43 -6.86 17.26 3.35
N ALA A 44 -6.84 17.91 4.52
CA ALA A 44 -8.05 18.23 5.29
C ALA A 44 -8.97 19.17 4.51
N GLY A 45 -10.28 18.96 4.66
CA GLY A 45 -11.32 19.78 4.01
C GLY A 45 -11.52 19.52 2.51
N VAL A 46 -10.76 18.59 1.91
CA VAL A 46 -10.94 18.23 0.50
C VAL A 46 -12.23 17.44 0.31
N GLU A 47 -12.88 17.67 -0.82
CA GLU A 47 -13.95 16.81 -1.33
C GLU A 47 -13.42 15.92 -2.44
N ILE A 48 -13.68 14.61 -2.32
CA ILE A 48 -13.34 13.64 -3.34
C ILE A 48 -14.56 13.41 -4.21
N ARG A 49 -14.39 13.54 -5.54
CA ARG A 49 -15.44 13.20 -6.51
C ARG A 49 -15.15 11.81 -7.07
N PRO A 50 -16.13 10.92 -7.12
CA PRO A 50 -15.98 9.61 -7.77
C PRO A 50 -15.46 9.78 -9.22
N GLY A 51 -14.51 8.94 -9.61
CA GLY A 51 -13.88 9.01 -10.93
C GLY A 51 -12.88 10.13 -11.16
N ALA A 52 -12.62 11.01 -10.18
CA ALA A 52 -11.60 12.05 -10.30
C ALA A 52 -10.17 11.50 -10.30
N HIS A 53 -9.93 10.41 -9.57
CA HIS A 53 -8.61 9.80 -9.41
C HIS A 53 -8.64 8.35 -9.83
N ASP A 54 -7.56 7.89 -10.47
CA ASP A 54 -7.40 6.52 -10.94
C ASP A 54 -6.73 5.63 -9.90
N LEU A 55 -5.91 6.24 -9.06
CA LEU A 55 -5.22 5.59 -7.96
C LEU A 55 -5.19 6.51 -6.73
N TYR A 56 -5.47 5.95 -5.57
CA TYR A 56 -5.26 6.61 -4.28
C TYR A 56 -4.04 6.02 -3.59
N TYR A 57 -3.17 6.90 -3.11
CA TYR A 57 -1.99 6.54 -2.35
C TYR A 57 -2.07 7.11 -0.93
N VAL A 58 -1.80 6.25 0.07
CA VAL A 58 -1.76 6.61 1.48
C VAL A 58 -0.44 6.10 2.05
N GLY A 59 0.44 7.00 2.43
CA GLY A 59 1.76 6.66 2.98
C GLY A 59 1.75 6.28 4.45
N GLY A 60 2.94 6.00 4.99
CA GLY A 60 3.15 5.73 6.40
C GLY A 60 3.19 6.99 7.25
N GLY A 61 2.79 6.87 8.52
CA GLY A 61 2.85 7.93 9.54
C GLY A 61 3.11 7.34 10.91
N GLN A 62 3.59 8.18 11.84
CA GLN A 62 3.68 7.82 13.26
C GLN A 62 2.30 7.96 13.93
N ASP A 63 2.14 7.38 15.10
CA ASP A 63 0.85 7.37 15.84
C ASP A 63 0.29 8.78 16.04
N ARG A 64 1.16 9.76 16.31
CA ARG A 64 0.75 11.16 16.49
C ARG A 64 0.14 11.77 15.22
N GLU A 65 0.78 11.58 14.08
CA GLU A 65 0.29 12.06 12.79
C GLU A 65 -0.99 11.32 12.39
N GLN A 66 -1.06 10.02 12.65
CA GLN A 66 -2.27 9.22 12.44
C GLN A 66 -3.44 9.76 13.27
N ALA A 67 -3.24 10.02 14.57
CA ALA A 67 -4.28 10.55 15.45
C ALA A 67 -4.82 11.90 14.97
N LEU A 68 -3.94 12.77 14.42
CA LEU A 68 -4.36 14.06 13.88
C LEU A 68 -5.26 13.95 12.66
N ILE A 69 -5.00 12.97 11.78
CA ILE A 69 -5.69 12.92 10.48
C ILE A 69 -6.80 11.86 10.42
N ALA A 70 -6.83 10.91 11.36
CA ALA A 70 -7.79 9.80 11.32
C ALA A 70 -9.26 10.25 11.25
N PRO A 71 -9.73 11.25 12.02
CA PRO A 71 -11.11 11.71 11.91
C PRO A 71 -11.44 12.28 10.52
N GLU A 72 -10.49 13.01 9.94
CA GLU A 72 -10.69 13.63 8.64
C GLU A 72 -10.59 12.61 7.51
N LEU A 73 -9.68 11.64 7.60
CA LEU A 73 -9.61 10.52 6.66
C LEU A 73 -10.87 9.66 6.72
N ALA A 74 -11.39 9.39 7.92
CA ALA A 74 -12.66 8.67 8.10
C ALA A 74 -13.85 9.45 7.51
N ARG A 75 -13.86 10.78 7.61
CA ARG A 75 -14.85 11.64 6.94
C ARG A 75 -14.87 11.46 5.43
N LEU A 76 -13.71 11.22 4.82
CA LEU A 76 -13.59 10.92 3.39
C LEU A 76 -14.02 9.49 3.04
N GLY A 77 -14.23 8.62 4.03
CA GLY A 77 -14.55 7.20 3.85
C GLY A 77 -15.63 6.92 2.82
N PRO A 78 -16.84 7.52 2.90
CA PRO A 78 -17.90 7.28 1.92
C PRO A 78 -17.44 7.53 0.48
N ALA A 79 -16.76 8.65 0.22
CA ALA A 79 -16.28 9.00 -1.10
C ALA A 79 -15.15 8.08 -1.59
N LEU A 80 -14.28 7.59 -0.68
CA LEU A 80 -13.25 6.60 -1.00
C LEU A 80 -13.87 5.23 -1.32
N HIS A 81 -14.93 4.82 -0.62
CA HIS A 81 -15.70 3.63 -0.96
C HIS A 81 -16.35 3.75 -2.34
N GLU A 82 -17.01 4.86 -2.63
CA GLU A 82 -17.59 5.10 -3.96
C GLU A 82 -16.51 5.08 -5.06
N ALA A 83 -15.35 5.69 -4.82
CA ALA A 83 -14.22 5.65 -5.76
C ALA A 83 -13.71 4.21 -5.98
N PHE A 84 -13.62 3.40 -4.92
CA PHE A 84 -13.23 1.99 -5.00
C PHE A 84 -14.25 1.17 -5.82
N GLU A 85 -15.53 1.33 -5.55
CA GLU A 85 -16.61 0.66 -6.28
C GLU A 85 -16.65 1.08 -7.75
N ALA A 86 -16.34 2.36 -8.04
CA ALA A 86 -16.16 2.85 -9.41
C ALA A 86 -14.91 2.28 -10.10
N GLY A 87 -14.03 1.58 -9.38
CA GLY A 87 -12.87 0.87 -9.93
C GLY A 87 -11.53 1.54 -9.72
N ALA A 88 -11.43 2.59 -8.91
CA ALA A 88 -10.15 3.19 -8.56
C ALA A 88 -9.25 2.19 -7.81
N THR A 89 -7.94 2.34 -7.99
CA THR A 89 -6.91 1.50 -7.36
C THR A 89 -6.45 2.16 -6.06
N PHE A 90 -6.08 1.36 -5.06
CA PHE A 90 -5.57 1.86 -3.78
C PHE A 90 -4.26 1.18 -3.40
N LEU A 91 -3.29 1.99 -2.97
CA LEU A 91 -2.09 1.52 -2.30
C LEU A 91 -1.93 2.26 -0.97
N ALA A 92 -1.96 1.52 0.12
CA ALA A 92 -1.78 2.04 1.47
C ALA A 92 -0.61 1.38 2.17
N VAL A 93 0.27 2.19 2.76
CA VAL A 93 1.50 1.72 3.39
C VAL A 93 1.49 2.06 4.88
N CYS A 94 1.81 1.09 5.73
CA CYS A 94 2.02 1.21 7.18
C CYS A 94 0.86 1.95 7.90
N GLY A 95 1.04 3.20 8.34
CA GLY A 95 -0.02 3.98 8.98
C GLY A 95 -1.24 4.15 8.07
N GLY A 96 -1.03 4.37 6.78
CA GLY A 96 -2.12 4.41 5.80
C GLY A 96 -2.85 3.06 5.68
N TYR A 97 -2.12 1.95 5.72
CA TYR A 97 -2.70 0.61 5.74
C TYR A 97 -3.61 0.40 6.96
N GLN A 98 -3.13 0.80 8.15
CA GLN A 98 -3.91 0.71 9.39
C GLN A 98 -5.20 1.54 9.30
N LEU A 99 -5.12 2.77 8.81
CA LEU A 99 -6.25 3.69 8.71
C LEU A 99 -7.22 3.38 7.56
N LEU A 100 -6.83 2.59 6.56
CA LEU A 100 -7.79 2.03 5.59
C LEU A 100 -8.59 0.86 6.17
N GLY A 101 -8.21 0.31 7.32
CA GLY A 101 -8.99 -0.62 8.13
C GLY A 101 -10.17 0.05 8.82
N ARG A 102 -10.82 -0.71 9.71
CA ARG A 102 -11.98 -0.21 10.49
C ARG A 102 -11.55 0.77 11.58
N TYR A 103 -10.47 0.46 12.30
CA TYR A 103 -9.89 1.30 13.35
C TYR A 103 -8.44 0.88 13.64
N TYR A 104 -7.70 1.81 14.23
CA TYR A 104 -6.44 1.55 14.91
C TYR A 104 -6.59 1.85 16.40
N ARG A 105 -6.40 0.84 17.26
CA ARG A 105 -6.37 1.02 18.71
C ARG A 105 -4.93 1.22 19.16
N ASP A 106 -4.65 2.38 19.71
CA ASP A 106 -3.32 2.76 20.18
C ASP A 106 -2.94 2.10 21.52
N GLN A 107 -1.74 2.39 22.03
CA GLN A 107 -1.27 1.85 23.31
C GLN A 107 -2.05 2.37 24.54
N SER A 108 -2.72 3.52 24.43
CA SER A 108 -3.59 4.06 25.48
C SER A 108 -4.94 3.36 25.54
N GLY A 109 -5.28 2.61 24.51
CA GLY A 109 -6.58 1.98 24.29
C GLY A 109 -7.56 2.87 23.52
N GLU A 110 -7.13 4.05 23.08
CA GLU A 110 -7.94 4.93 22.22
C GLU A 110 -8.07 4.34 20.82
N GLU A 111 -9.29 4.36 20.29
CA GLU A 111 -9.57 3.91 18.91
C GLU A 111 -9.60 5.09 17.96
N LEU A 112 -8.63 5.13 17.06
CA LEU A 112 -8.62 6.03 15.93
C LEU A 112 -9.53 5.44 14.82
N PRO A 113 -10.54 6.20 14.35
CA PRO A 113 -11.43 5.70 13.32
C PRO A 113 -10.68 5.49 11.99
N GLY A 114 -11.00 4.42 11.29
CA GLY A 114 -10.49 4.15 9.94
C GLY A 114 -11.57 4.33 8.87
N VAL A 115 -11.16 4.13 7.63
CA VAL A 115 -12.04 4.22 6.44
C VAL A 115 -12.94 2.99 6.33
N GLY A 116 -12.48 1.82 6.80
CA GLY A 116 -13.21 0.55 6.67
C GLY A 116 -13.18 -0.04 5.27
N LEU A 117 -12.31 0.43 4.37
CA LEU A 117 -12.17 -0.10 3.01
C LEU A 117 -11.53 -1.49 3.00
N LEU A 118 -10.58 -1.73 3.90
CA LEU A 118 -9.97 -3.03 4.09
C LEU A 118 -10.59 -3.74 5.31
N PRO A 119 -10.99 -5.01 5.18
CA PRO A 119 -11.64 -5.77 6.25
C PRO A 119 -10.62 -6.22 7.32
N LEU A 120 -10.19 -5.28 8.13
CA LEU A 120 -9.19 -5.48 9.17
C LEU A 120 -9.33 -4.44 10.27
N TYR A 121 -8.63 -4.69 11.36
CA TYR A 121 -8.34 -3.70 12.40
C TYR A 121 -6.92 -3.88 12.92
N THR A 122 -6.37 -2.85 13.53
CA THR A 122 -5.03 -2.88 14.11
C THR A 122 -5.07 -2.53 15.58
N VAL A 123 -4.25 -3.24 16.38
CA VAL A 123 -4.04 -2.94 17.80
C VAL A 123 -2.55 -2.72 18.03
N ALA A 124 -2.19 -1.67 18.75
CA ALA A 124 -0.81 -1.40 19.10
C ALA A 124 -0.21 -2.53 19.97
N GLY A 125 0.90 -3.08 19.52
CA GLY A 125 1.66 -4.08 20.27
C GLY A 125 2.72 -3.43 21.15
N THR A 126 3.23 -4.19 22.11
CA THR A 126 4.26 -3.75 23.07
C THR A 126 5.68 -3.71 22.48
N HIS A 127 5.92 -4.45 21.40
CA HIS A 127 7.22 -4.54 20.74
C HIS A 127 7.08 -4.16 19.27
N ARG A 128 8.10 -3.47 18.73
CA ARG A 128 8.15 -3.14 17.31
C ARG A 128 8.72 -4.32 16.51
N MET A 129 8.08 -4.58 15.41
CA MET A 129 8.55 -5.48 14.37
C MET A 129 9.37 -4.66 13.36
N ILE A 130 10.67 -4.92 13.31
CA ILE A 130 11.63 -4.15 12.49
C ILE A 130 12.54 -5.13 11.77
N GLY A 131 12.55 -5.07 10.45
CA GLY A 131 13.42 -5.93 9.65
C GLY A 131 13.16 -5.89 8.17
N ASP A 132 14.02 -6.60 7.44
CA ASP A 132 13.78 -6.88 6.03
C ASP A 132 12.69 -7.96 5.91
N VAL A 133 11.79 -7.82 4.94
CA VAL A 133 10.64 -8.71 4.72
C VAL A 133 10.66 -9.24 3.30
N LEU A 134 10.34 -10.52 3.16
CA LEU A 134 10.08 -11.17 1.89
C LEU A 134 8.73 -11.89 1.94
N LEU A 135 7.89 -11.64 0.95
CA LEU A 135 6.59 -12.28 0.79
C LEU A 135 6.52 -13.05 -0.50
N GLU A 136 5.69 -14.10 -0.51
CA GLU A 136 5.10 -14.66 -1.72
C GLU A 136 3.66 -14.17 -1.86
N CYS A 137 3.32 -13.61 -3.02
CA CYS A 137 1.96 -13.17 -3.29
C CYS A 137 1.50 -13.55 -4.71
N GLU A 138 0.19 -13.63 -4.87
CA GLU A 138 -0.49 -13.95 -6.12
C GLU A 138 -1.56 -12.89 -6.38
N LEU A 139 -1.23 -11.86 -7.19
CA LEU A 139 -2.20 -10.84 -7.60
C LEU A 139 -3.01 -11.28 -8.82
N GLU A 140 -2.45 -12.14 -9.64
CA GLU A 140 -3.08 -12.74 -10.82
C GLU A 140 -3.11 -14.26 -10.65
N PRO A 141 -4.22 -14.93 -10.97
CA PRO A 141 -4.33 -16.37 -10.79
C PRO A 141 -3.21 -17.14 -11.48
N GLY A 142 -2.55 -18.03 -10.72
CA GLY A 142 -1.46 -18.87 -11.21
C GLY A 142 -0.11 -18.17 -11.39
N ARG A 143 0.01 -16.90 -10.99
CA ARG A 143 1.25 -16.13 -11.08
C ARG A 143 1.74 -15.72 -9.69
N THR A 144 2.51 -16.59 -9.06
CA THR A 144 3.17 -16.29 -7.79
C THR A 144 4.41 -15.44 -8.04
N GLN A 145 4.56 -14.36 -7.29
CA GLN A 145 5.71 -13.45 -7.33
C GLN A 145 6.11 -13.09 -5.91
N THR A 146 7.35 -12.61 -5.74
CA THR A 146 7.85 -12.16 -4.45
C THR A 146 7.81 -10.65 -4.33
N LEU A 147 7.53 -10.17 -3.12
CA LEU A 147 7.66 -8.77 -2.72
C LEU A 147 8.72 -8.66 -1.63
N ALA A 148 9.71 -7.82 -1.86
CA ALA A 148 10.74 -7.51 -0.89
C ALA A 148 10.57 -6.09 -0.36
N GLY A 149 10.71 -5.91 0.95
CA GLY A 149 10.55 -4.61 1.61
C GLY A 149 11.22 -4.56 2.97
N PHE A 150 10.85 -3.55 3.72
CA PHE A 150 11.28 -3.34 5.09
C PHE A 150 10.06 -3.03 5.94
N GLU A 151 9.91 -3.68 7.08
CA GLU A 151 8.85 -3.41 8.04
C GLU A 151 9.38 -2.68 9.28
N ASN A 152 8.60 -1.73 9.79
CA ASN A 152 8.89 -1.05 11.04
C ASN A 152 7.59 -0.55 11.68
N HIS A 153 6.91 -1.42 12.40
CA HIS A 153 5.64 -1.10 13.05
C HIS A 153 5.48 -1.80 14.41
N ALA A 154 4.69 -1.22 15.29
CA ALA A 154 4.27 -1.84 16.54
C ALA A 154 2.85 -2.43 16.42
N GLY A 155 2.06 -1.97 15.45
CA GLY A 155 0.71 -2.46 15.22
C GLY A 155 0.67 -3.94 14.90
N ARG A 156 -0.34 -4.61 15.46
CA ARG A 156 -0.73 -5.98 15.13
C ARG A 156 -2.02 -5.87 14.32
N THR A 157 -1.93 -6.14 13.02
CA THR A 157 -3.07 -6.08 12.13
C THR A 157 -3.73 -7.42 12.03
N ILE A 158 -5.01 -7.44 12.37
CA ILE A 158 -5.85 -8.64 12.36
C ILE A 158 -6.84 -8.52 11.20
N LEU A 159 -6.80 -9.49 10.30
CA LEU A 159 -7.73 -9.58 9.19
C LEU A 159 -9.06 -10.17 9.66
N ASP A 160 -10.17 -9.65 9.15
CA ASP A 160 -11.49 -10.21 9.41
C ASP A 160 -11.65 -11.58 8.76
N ALA A 161 -12.59 -12.37 9.25
CA ALA A 161 -12.85 -13.70 8.71
C ALA A 161 -13.18 -13.64 7.21
N GLY A 162 -12.42 -14.39 6.41
CA GLY A 162 -12.56 -14.41 4.95
C GLY A 162 -11.81 -13.31 4.19
N ALA A 163 -11.18 -12.35 4.89
CA ALA A 163 -10.29 -11.39 4.25
C ALA A 163 -9.04 -12.08 3.68
N LYS A 164 -8.54 -11.56 2.58
CA LYS A 164 -7.36 -12.11 1.91
C LYS A 164 -6.12 -11.31 2.30
N PRO A 165 -5.06 -11.95 2.81
CA PRO A 165 -3.77 -11.29 2.95
C PRO A 165 -3.22 -10.89 1.57
N LEU A 166 -2.31 -9.93 1.54
CA LEU A 166 -1.55 -9.61 0.33
C LEU A 166 -0.63 -10.77 -0.05
N GLY A 167 0.03 -11.37 0.94
CA GLY A 167 0.90 -12.50 0.70
C GLY A 167 1.23 -13.30 1.96
N ARG A 168 1.92 -14.43 1.73
CA ARG A 168 2.50 -15.28 2.77
C ARG A 168 3.92 -14.81 3.07
N VAL A 169 4.26 -14.69 4.34
CA VAL A 169 5.60 -14.32 4.79
C VAL A 169 6.57 -15.48 4.53
N VAL A 170 7.64 -15.21 3.79
CA VAL A 170 8.80 -16.10 3.62
C VAL A 170 9.86 -15.77 4.67
N ALA A 171 10.07 -14.46 4.91
CA ALA A 171 10.96 -13.96 5.95
C ALA A 171 10.42 -12.62 6.44
N GLY A 172 10.53 -12.35 7.75
CA GLY A 172 10.01 -11.15 8.42
C GLY A 172 8.86 -11.49 9.37
N PHE A 173 8.20 -10.47 9.91
CA PHE A 173 7.14 -10.62 10.92
C PHE A 173 5.73 -10.56 10.31
N GLY A 174 5.53 -9.72 9.29
CA GLY A 174 4.23 -9.53 8.65
C GLY A 174 3.22 -8.76 9.50
N ASN A 175 1.93 -9.10 9.37
CA ASN A 175 0.84 -8.34 9.99
C ASN A 175 0.89 -8.30 11.53
N ASP A 176 1.28 -9.39 12.16
CA ASP A 176 1.15 -9.57 13.62
C ASP A 176 2.32 -10.34 14.26
N GLY A 177 3.24 -10.87 13.47
CA GLY A 177 4.36 -11.68 13.91
C GLY A 177 4.02 -13.15 14.18
N GLU A 178 2.79 -13.59 13.97
CA GLU A 178 2.31 -14.93 14.35
C GLU A 178 1.57 -15.65 13.20
N SER A 179 0.74 -14.95 12.44
CA SER A 179 -0.13 -15.54 11.41
C SER A 179 0.62 -16.09 10.19
N GLY A 180 1.84 -15.61 9.95
CA GLY A 180 2.60 -15.93 8.74
C GLY A 180 2.09 -15.22 7.48
N TYR A 181 1.23 -14.21 7.63
CA TYR A 181 0.70 -13.41 6.54
C TYR A 181 1.06 -11.94 6.67
N GLU A 182 1.10 -11.26 5.55
CA GLU A 182 1.34 -9.83 5.47
C GLU A 182 0.33 -9.15 4.54
N GLY A 183 -0.01 -7.90 4.92
CA GLY A 183 -0.90 -7.03 4.18
C GLY A 183 -2.34 -7.52 4.12
N CYS A 184 -3.12 -6.80 3.34
CA CYS A 184 -4.50 -7.14 3.02
C CYS A 184 -4.79 -6.73 1.58
N ARG A 185 -5.60 -7.53 0.88
CA ARG A 185 -6.04 -7.21 -0.46
C ARG A 185 -7.55 -7.36 -0.60
N VAL A 186 -8.18 -6.35 -1.18
CA VAL A 186 -9.58 -6.40 -1.62
C VAL A 186 -9.64 -5.88 -3.06
N GLY A 187 -9.84 -6.75 -4.02
CA GLY A 187 -9.85 -6.36 -5.43
C GLY A 187 -8.59 -5.59 -5.85
N ARG A 188 -8.74 -4.29 -6.10
CA ARG A 188 -7.67 -3.36 -6.50
C ARG A 188 -7.10 -2.55 -5.34
N ALA A 189 -7.57 -2.76 -4.12
CA ALA A 189 -7.03 -2.12 -2.93
C ALA A 189 -6.01 -3.04 -2.26
N ILE A 190 -4.82 -2.50 -2.03
CA ILE A 190 -3.70 -3.15 -1.35
C ILE A 190 -3.29 -2.30 -0.16
N GLY A 191 -3.21 -2.94 1.02
CA GLY A 191 -2.57 -2.40 2.20
C GLY A 191 -1.42 -3.28 2.63
N THR A 192 -0.30 -2.70 3.10
CA THR A 192 0.92 -3.43 3.43
C THR A 192 1.77 -2.68 4.45
N TYR A 193 2.57 -3.39 5.22
CA TYR A 193 3.61 -2.79 6.06
C TYR A 193 4.96 -2.59 5.34
N LEU A 194 5.08 -3.04 4.10
CA LEU A 194 6.34 -2.95 3.36
C LEU A 194 6.67 -1.51 2.98
N HIS A 195 7.78 -1.03 3.51
CA HIS A 195 8.36 0.27 3.26
C HIS A 195 9.64 0.20 2.42
N GLY A 196 10.26 1.38 2.29
CA GLY A 196 11.61 1.57 1.99
C GLY A 196 12.12 2.00 0.64
N PRO A 197 11.40 2.74 -0.21
CA PRO A 197 10.03 2.60 -0.67
C PRO A 197 9.78 1.24 -1.34
N LEU A 198 8.51 0.81 -1.38
CA LEU A 198 8.13 -0.53 -1.84
C LEU A 198 8.37 -0.73 -3.34
N LEU A 199 7.88 0.19 -4.17
CA LEU A 199 7.78 -0.01 -5.62
C LEU A 199 9.11 -0.01 -6.38
N PRO A 200 10.17 0.74 -5.98
CA PRO A 200 11.46 0.70 -6.67
C PRO A 200 12.12 -0.68 -6.73
N ARG A 201 11.85 -1.54 -5.77
CA ARG A 201 12.40 -2.91 -5.73
C ARG A 201 11.40 -3.99 -6.10
N ASN A 202 10.17 -3.59 -6.47
CA ASN A 202 9.10 -4.48 -6.88
C ASN A 202 8.42 -3.91 -8.14
N PRO A 203 9.15 -3.82 -9.27
CA PRO A 203 8.66 -3.14 -10.48
C PRO A 203 7.38 -3.77 -11.02
N TRP A 204 7.21 -5.07 -10.88
CA TRP A 204 6.01 -5.76 -11.32
C TRP A 204 4.75 -5.30 -10.57
N LEU A 205 4.88 -4.96 -9.25
CA LEU A 205 3.75 -4.42 -8.47
C LEU A 205 3.42 -3.00 -8.93
N ALA A 206 4.44 -2.19 -9.25
CA ALA A 206 4.21 -0.86 -9.82
C ALA A 206 3.46 -0.95 -11.16
N ASP A 207 3.85 -1.89 -12.02
CA ASP A 207 3.17 -2.15 -13.29
C ASP A 207 1.75 -2.64 -13.11
N TRP A 208 1.53 -3.54 -12.15
CA TRP A 208 0.19 -4.01 -11.82
C TRP A 208 -0.71 -2.85 -11.37
N LEU A 209 -0.23 -1.98 -10.46
CA LEU A 209 -0.98 -0.81 -9.99
C LEU A 209 -1.31 0.15 -11.15
N LEU A 210 -0.34 0.44 -12.01
CA LEU A 210 -0.55 1.28 -13.19
C LEU A 210 -1.55 0.65 -14.17
N ALA A 211 -1.46 -0.66 -14.39
CA ALA A 211 -2.40 -1.36 -15.28
C ALA A 211 -3.84 -1.26 -14.76
N GLN A 212 -4.04 -1.40 -13.43
CA GLN A 212 -5.36 -1.23 -12.83
C GLN A 212 -5.86 0.21 -12.94
N ALA A 213 -5.00 1.20 -12.72
CA ALA A 213 -5.33 2.62 -12.86
C ALA A 213 -5.69 2.98 -14.31
N ILE A 214 -4.95 2.45 -15.29
CA ILE A 214 -5.25 2.63 -16.70
C ILE A 214 -6.59 1.96 -17.06
N ALA A 215 -6.83 0.75 -16.56
CA ALA A 215 -8.10 0.05 -16.79
C ALA A 215 -9.29 0.83 -16.23
N HIS A 216 -9.14 1.46 -15.05
CA HIS A 216 -10.15 2.36 -14.51
C HIS A 216 -10.44 3.54 -15.47
N ARG A 217 -9.39 4.17 -16.00
CA ARG A 217 -9.52 5.34 -16.88
C ARG A 217 -10.05 5.02 -18.28
N THR A 218 -9.67 3.86 -18.82
CA THR A 218 -9.92 3.52 -20.23
C THR A 218 -10.97 2.43 -20.45
N GLY A 219 -11.33 1.68 -19.41
CA GLY A 219 -12.18 0.48 -19.48
C GLY A 219 -11.45 -0.79 -19.93
N GLU A 220 -10.16 -0.70 -20.27
CA GLU A 220 -9.38 -1.82 -20.79
C GLU A 220 -8.08 -2.02 -20.04
N LEU A 221 -7.74 -3.27 -19.69
CA LEU A 221 -6.49 -3.61 -19.07
C LEU A 221 -5.36 -3.56 -20.13
N PRO A 222 -4.32 -2.74 -19.94
CA PRO A 222 -3.25 -2.63 -20.91
C PRO A 222 -2.36 -3.87 -20.89
N ILE A 223 -1.79 -4.19 -22.06
CA ILE A 223 -0.65 -5.11 -22.17
C ILE A 223 0.61 -4.26 -22.21
N PHE A 224 1.48 -4.41 -21.24
CA PHE A 224 2.72 -3.67 -21.16
C PHE A 224 3.88 -4.42 -21.81
N GLU A 225 4.63 -3.73 -22.67
CA GLU A 225 5.95 -4.19 -23.06
C GLU A 225 6.90 -4.16 -21.86
N PRO A 226 7.81 -5.15 -21.75
CA PRO A 226 8.83 -5.14 -20.71
C PRO A 226 9.66 -3.87 -20.70
N LEU A 227 9.99 -3.37 -19.51
CA LEU A 227 10.96 -2.29 -19.33
C LEU A 227 12.33 -2.88 -18.95
N PRO A 228 13.43 -2.15 -19.16
CA PRO A 228 14.78 -2.55 -18.73
C PRO A 228 14.90 -2.41 -17.21
N ASP A 229 14.38 -3.38 -16.48
CA ASP A 229 14.26 -3.39 -15.02
C ASP A 229 15.45 -4.07 -14.30
N GLU A 230 16.65 -4.08 -14.92
CA GLU A 230 17.83 -4.79 -14.38
C GLU A 230 18.23 -4.26 -12.99
N LEU A 231 18.19 -2.94 -12.79
CA LEU A 231 18.53 -2.32 -11.51
C LEU A 231 17.48 -2.61 -10.43
N GLU A 232 16.22 -2.53 -10.79
CA GLU A 232 15.09 -2.85 -9.91
C GLU A 232 15.12 -4.33 -9.50
N GLN A 233 15.39 -5.23 -10.45
CA GLN A 233 15.53 -6.67 -10.19
C GLN A 233 16.74 -6.98 -9.32
N GLN A 234 17.87 -6.29 -9.52
CA GLN A 234 19.02 -6.39 -8.64
C GLN A 234 18.71 -5.90 -7.23
N ALA A 235 18.02 -4.76 -7.10
CA ALA A 235 17.58 -4.23 -5.82
C ALA A 235 16.62 -5.19 -5.09
N HIS A 236 15.69 -5.81 -5.84
CA HIS A 236 14.80 -6.85 -5.32
C HIS A 236 15.59 -8.04 -4.79
N THR A 237 16.51 -8.60 -5.62
CA THR A 237 17.32 -9.77 -5.27
C THR A 237 18.14 -9.53 -4.01
N VAL A 238 18.82 -8.39 -3.91
CA VAL A 238 19.62 -8.01 -2.72
C VAL A 238 18.71 -7.90 -1.48
N SER A 239 17.53 -7.30 -1.62
CA SER A 239 16.58 -7.15 -0.51
C SER A 239 16.02 -8.50 -0.06
N ALA A 240 15.68 -9.39 -0.99
CA ALA A 240 15.22 -10.74 -0.71
C ALA A 240 16.28 -11.56 0.04
N GLN A 241 17.52 -11.56 -0.45
CA GLN A 241 18.64 -12.24 0.21
C GLN A 241 18.90 -11.72 1.63
N ARG A 242 18.76 -10.39 1.85
CA ARG A 242 18.89 -9.80 3.19
C ARG A 242 17.78 -10.26 4.11
N ALA A 243 16.53 -10.28 3.65
CA ALA A 243 15.40 -10.78 4.41
C ALA A 243 15.62 -12.25 4.81
N GLU A 244 15.99 -13.11 3.88
CA GLU A 244 16.25 -14.55 4.14
C GLU A 244 17.42 -14.77 5.11
N SER A 245 18.50 -13.96 5.01
CA SER A 245 19.67 -14.09 5.87
C SER A 245 19.48 -13.56 7.29
N ARG A 246 18.60 -12.58 7.47
CA ARG A 246 18.35 -11.87 8.74
C ARG A 246 16.96 -12.16 9.30
N GLY A 247 16.13 -12.82 8.52
CA GLY A 247 14.74 -13.09 8.86
C GLY A 247 14.65 -13.71 10.24
N GLY A 248 13.98 -12.98 11.13
CA GLY A 248 13.61 -13.52 12.43
C GLY A 248 12.86 -14.82 12.20
N ARG A 249 13.39 -15.89 12.76
CA ARG A 249 12.68 -17.16 12.76
C ARG A 249 11.54 -17.01 13.76
N PHE A 250 10.35 -17.36 13.29
CA PHE A 250 9.25 -17.70 14.20
C PHE A 250 9.70 -18.79 15.16
#